data_bb6853a1c816b9d78ab2220308bbe1bb
#
_entry.id   bb6853a1c816b9d78ab2220308bbe1bb
#
_cell.length_a   1.000
_cell.length_b   1.000
_cell.length_c   1.000
_cell.angle_alpha   90.00
_cell.angle_beta   90.00
_cell.angle_gamma   90.00
#
_symmetry.space_group_name_H-M   'P 1'
#
loop_
_entity.id
_entity.type
_entity.pdbx_description
1 polymer ?
#
loop_
_entity_poly.entity_id
_entity_poly.type
_entity_poly.pdbx_seq_one_letter_code
_entity_poly.pdbx_strand_id
1 'polypeptide(L)'
;FLAERFLGPLTLQHASPRYPQDPALCELDMLARLTTAEGLPVTVMGTTGGMQPDRQEVTVRGSRMSYQFREFYQLWRSNGGAWEEALDWSQEDPRSSALQRQLSEVDRWLSGQAHKLATAQEALAVQELVEAMLVGHPLAKSLLPITF
;
A
#
# COMPACT_ATOMS: atom_id res chain seq x y z
N PHE A 1 -0.97 3.15 -2.30
CA PHE A 1 -0.58 4.57 -2.19
C PHE A 1 0.84 4.73 -1.64
N LEU A 2 1.13 4.16 -0.44
CA LEU A 2 2.45 4.29 0.19
C LEU A 2 3.59 3.76 -0.71
N ALA A 3 3.39 2.60 -1.34
CA ALA A 3 4.38 2.00 -2.24
C ALA A 3 4.70 2.93 -3.43
N GLU A 4 3.70 3.50 -4.08
CA GLU A 4 3.92 4.45 -5.19
C GLU A 4 4.59 5.74 -4.77
N ARG A 5 4.33 6.22 -3.55
CA ARG A 5 5.02 7.39 -2.99
C ARG A 5 6.52 7.17 -2.81
N PHE A 6 6.92 5.95 -2.45
CA PHE A 6 8.35 5.62 -2.26
C PHE A 6 9.05 5.13 -3.51
N LEU A 7 8.32 4.42 -4.38
CA LEU A 7 8.90 3.67 -5.49
C LEU A 7 8.56 4.25 -6.86
N GLY A 8 7.70 5.29 -6.91
CA GLY A 8 7.15 5.81 -8.16
C GLY A 8 6.00 4.93 -8.70
N PRO A 9 5.50 5.23 -9.90
CA PRO A 9 4.39 4.53 -10.51
C PRO A 9 4.65 3.02 -10.62
N LEU A 10 3.63 2.23 -10.31
CA LEU A 10 3.68 0.78 -10.34
C LEU A 10 2.87 0.22 -11.51
N THR A 11 3.39 -0.79 -12.15
CA THR A 11 2.73 -1.53 -13.23
C THR A 11 2.35 -2.92 -12.77
N LEU A 12 1.08 -3.29 -12.92
CA LEU A 12 0.58 -4.63 -12.60
C LEU A 12 1.12 -5.65 -13.59
N GLN A 13 1.79 -6.69 -13.09
CA GLN A 13 2.28 -7.82 -13.87
C GLN A 13 1.31 -9.01 -13.79
N HIS A 14 0.79 -9.28 -12.59
CA HIS A 14 -0.11 -10.39 -12.33
C HIS A 14 -0.91 -10.11 -11.07
N ALA A 15 -2.17 -10.52 -11.05
CA ALA A 15 -2.98 -10.60 -9.84
C ALA A 15 -3.86 -11.84 -9.84
N SER A 16 -4.07 -12.40 -8.66
CA SER A 16 -4.88 -13.58 -8.41
C SER A 16 -5.81 -13.30 -7.21
N PRO A 17 -6.88 -12.55 -7.41
CA PRO A 17 -7.92 -12.39 -6.39
C PRO A 17 -8.76 -13.66 -6.30
N ARG A 18 -9.24 -13.97 -5.12
CA ARG A 18 -10.14 -15.09 -4.86
C ARG A 18 -11.40 -14.57 -4.19
N TYR A 19 -12.55 -14.88 -4.78
CA TYR A 19 -13.86 -14.43 -4.32
C TYR A 19 -14.68 -15.57 -3.72
N PRO A 20 -15.60 -15.29 -2.78
CA PRO A 20 -16.59 -16.25 -2.32
C PRO A 20 -17.62 -16.52 -3.42
N GLN A 21 -18.48 -17.52 -3.19
CA GLN A 21 -19.58 -17.83 -4.15
C GLN A 21 -20.65 -16.74 -4.17
N ASP A 22 -20.85 -16.02 -3.08
CA ASP A 22 -21.78 -14.90 -3.01
C ASP A 22 -21.14 -13.65 -3.63
N PRO A 23 -21.64 -13.13 -4.76
CA PRO A 23 -21.07 -11.97 -5.44
C PRO A 23 -21.29 -10.64 -4.68
N ALA A 24 -22.12 -10.63 -3.63
CA ALA A 24 -22.31 -9.46 -2.78
C ALA A 24 -21.18 -9.27 -1.74
N LEU A 25 -20.32 -10.27 -1.60
CA LEU A 25 -19.21 -10.24 -0.65
C LEU A 25 -17.91 -9.80 -1.34
N CYS A 26 -17.02 -9.18 -0.54
CA CYS A 26 -15.68 -8.81 -0.99
C CYS A 26 -14.79 -10.04 -1.22
N GLU A 27 -13.62 -9.81 -1.78
CA GLU A 27 -12.58 -10.83 -1.98
C GLU A 27 -12.17 -11.50 -0.65
N LEU A 28 -11.86 -12.78 -0.72
CA LEU A 28 -11.32 -13.56 0.41
C LEU A 28 -9.83 -13.32 0.59
N ASP A 29 -9.11 -13.28 -0.51
CA ASP A 29 -7.69 -12.94 -0.57
C ASP A 29 -7.30 -12.46 -1.97
N MET A 30 -6.13 -11.84 -2.04
CA MET A 30 -5.51 -11.37 -3.27
C MET A 30 -4.00 -11.48 -3.16
N LEU A 31 -3.36 -11.99 -4.19
CA LEU A 31 -1.92 -11.92 -4.39
C LEU A 31 -1.64 -11.19 -5.70
N ALA A 32 -0.85 -10.12 -5.65
CA ALA A 32 -0.47 -9.39 -6.84
C ALA A 32 1.04 -9.18 -6.92
N ARG A 33 1.53 -9.17 -8.16
CA ARG A 33 2.89 -8.82 -8.55
C ARG A 33 2.87 -7.55 -9.38
N LEU A 34 3.64 -6.57 -8.94
CA LEU A 34 3.83 -5.31 -9.64
C LEU A 34 5.32 -5.05 -9.85
N THR A 35 5.64 -4.09 -10.68
CA THR A 35 7.01 -3.65 -10.93
C THR A 35 7.08 -2.13 -11.05
N THR A 36 8.20 -1.55 -10.65
CA THR A 36 8.54 -0.14 -10.96
C THR A 36 9.07 -0.01 -12.39
N ALA A 37 9.25 1.21 -12.87
CA ALA A 37 9.87 1.49 -14.16
C ALA A 37 11.31 0.92 -14.27
N GLU A 38 12.03 0.86 -13.16
CA GLU A 38 13.39 0.30 -13.07
C GLU A 38 13.41 -1.23 -12.88
N GLY A 39 12.24 -1.89 -12.90
CA GLY A 39 12.13 -3.33 -12.76
C GLY A 39 12.19 -3.85 -11.33
N LEU A 40 12.08 -2.99 -10.30
CA LEU A 40 12.01 -3.45 -8.92
C LEU A 40 10.70 -4.21 -8.67
N PRO A 41 10.75 -5.47 -8.21
CA PRO A 41 9.54 -6.25 -7.95
C PRO A 41 8.84 -5.79 -6.67
N VAL A 42 7.52 -5.68 -6.75
CA VAL A 42 6.64 -5.41 -5.62
C VAL A 42 5.61 -6.53 -5.51
N THR A 43 5.45 -7.08 -4.32
CA THR A 43 4.41 -8.08 -4.03
C THR A 43 3.39 -7.48 -3.08
N VAL A 44 2.13 -7.59 -3.44
CA VAL A 44 0.99 -7.21 -2.59
C VAL A 44 0.24 -8.48 -2.23
N MET A 45 -0.07 -8.63 -0.96
CA MET A 45 -0.89 -9.72 -0.43
C MET A 45 -1.93 -9.13 0.50
N GLY A 46 -3.17 -9.51 0.30
CA GLY A 46 -4.30 -9.15 1.15
C GLY A 46 -5.13 -10.38 1.48
N THR A 47 -5.68 -10.43 2.68
CA THR A 47 -6.65 -11.45 3.10
C THR A 47 -7.73 -10.77 3.92
N THR A 48 -8.96 -11.23 3.82
CA THR A 48 -10.08 -10.78 4.63
C THR A 48 -10.55 -11.90 5.55
N GLY A 49 -10.99 -11.53 6.74
CA GLY A 49 -11.47 -12.48 7.74
C GLY A 49 -10.35 -13.24 8.47
N GLY A 50 -10.74 -14.24 9.23
CA GLY A 50 -9.88 -15.01 10.13
C GLY A 50 -10.05 -14.60 11.60
N MET A 51 -9.37 -15.32 12.49
CA MET A 51 -9.42 -15.12 13.95
C MET A 51 -8.18 -14.40 14.50
N GLN A 52 -7.42 -13.71 13.63
CA GLN A 52 -6.27 -12.91 14.02
C GLN A 52 -6.65 -11.42 14.04
N PRO A 53 -5.91 -10.59 14.79
CA PRO A 53 -6.00 -9.14 14.67
C PRO A 53 -5.67 -8.66 13.24
N ASP A 54 -6.30 -7.58 12.83
CA ASP A 54 -5.93 -6.89 11.59
C ASP A 54 -4.44 -6.53 11.61
N ARG A 55 -3.76 -6.76 10.50
CA ARG A 55 -2.35 -6.43 10.35
C ARG A 55 -2.11 -5.73 9.03
N GLN A 56 -1.45 -4.60 9.11
CA GLN A 56 -0.97 -3.88 7.94
C GLN A 56 0.54 -3.73 8.02
N GLU A 57 1.21 -4.17 6.97
CA GLU A 57 2.67 -4.16 6.92
C GLU A 57 3.18 -3.86 5.52
N VAL A 58 4.17 -3.00 5.42
CA VAL A 58 4.95 -2.77 4.20
C VAL A 58 6.42 -3.02 4.53
N THR A 59 7.04 -3.98 3.85
CA THR A 59 8.47 -4.27 4.00
C THR A 59 9.23 -3.85 2.75
N VAL A 60 10.22 -2.98 2.92
CA VAL A 60 11.18 -2.60 1.87
C VAL A 60 12.52 -3.25 2.19
N ARG A 61 13.00 -4.08 1.28
CA ARG A 61 14.27 -4.80 1.43
C ARG A 61 15.36 -4.12 0.61
N GLY A 62 16.33 -3.55 1.28
CA GLY A 62 17.50 -2.93 0.67
C GLY A 62 18.78 -3.74 0.93
N SER A 63 19.81 -3.50 0.15
CA SER A 63 21.12 -4.19 0.25
C SER A 63 21.92 -3.81 1.51
N ARG A 64 21.66 -2.65 2.09
CA ARG A 64 22.35 -2.16 3.31
C ARG A 64 21.45 -2.05 4.52
N MET A 65 20.19 -1.72 4.28
CA MET A 65 19.19 -1.51 5.32
C MET A 65 17.84 -1.90 4.79
N SER A 66 17.05 -2.61 5.59
CA SER A 66 15.65 -2.92 5.33
C SER A 66 14.77 -2.16 6.30
N TYR A 67 13.60 -1.80 5.86
CA TYR A 67 12.59 -1.12 6.66
C TYR A 67 11.30 -1.88 6.63
N GLN A 68 10.57 -1.81 7.75
CA GLN A 68 9.25 -2.37 7.88
C GLN A 68 8.33 -1.34 8.52
N PHE A 69 7.26 -1.00 7.83
CA PHE A 69 6.23 -0.09 8.30
C PHE A 69 5.04 -0.91 8.74
N ARG A 70 4.66 -0.81 9.99
CA ARG A 70 3.58 -1.57 10.62
C ARG A 70 2.54 -0.63 11.20
N GLU A 71 1.26 -1.04 11.18
CA GLU A 71 0.17 -0.38 11.89
C GLU A 71 0.10 1.15 11.65
N PHE A 72 0.51 1.62 10.46
CA PHE A 72 0.56 3.02 10.03
C PHE A 72 1.52 3.95 10.77
N TYR A 73 2.08 3.57 11.91
CA TYR A 73 2.91 4.46 12.74
C TYR A 73 4.25 3.88 13.13
N GLN A 74 4.38 2.56 13.15
CA GLN A 74 5.58 1.89 13.63
C GLN A 74 6.55 1.72 12.47
N LEU A 75 7.71 2.34 12.56
CA LEU A 75 8.79 2.12 11.61
C LEU A 75 9.89 1.30 12.27
N TRP A 76 10.20 0.17 11.67
CA TRP A 76 11.26 -0.74 12.07
C TRP A 76 12.36 -0.73 11.02
N ARG A 77 13.58 -0.99 11.44
CA ARG A 77 14.76 -1.12 10.57
C ARG A 77 15.58 -2.35 10.94
N SER A 78 16.31 -2.86 9.96
CA SER A 78 17.31 -3.92 10.17
C SER A 78 18.45 -3.77 9.17
N ASN A 79 19.67 -4.00 9.62
CA ASN A 79 20.89 -4.07 8.81
C ASN A 79 21.38 -5.52 8.61
N GLY A 80 20.48 -6.50 8.79
CA GLY A 80 20.78 -7.92 8.72
C GLY A 80 20.67 -8.64 10.08
N GLY A 81 20.54 -7.88 11.18
CA GLY A 81 20.24 -8.39 12.51
C GLY A 81 18.74 -8.40 12.83
N ALA A 82 18.41 -8.37 14.12
CA ALA A 82 17.03 -8.23 14.57
C ALA A 82 16.40 -6.92 14.09
N TRP A 83 15.08 -6.90 14.01
CA TRP A 83 14.35 -5.66 13.77
C TRP A 83 14.39 -4.76 14.98
N GLU A 84 14.73 -3.49 14.78
CA GLU A 84 14.78 -2.44 15.80
C GLU A 84 13.78 -1.34 15.45
N GLU A 85 13.14 -0.75 16.44
CA GLU A 85 12.32 0.44 16.21
C GLU A 85 13.19 1.60 15.70
N ALA A 86 12.75 2.22 14.60
CA ALA A 86 13.44 3.35 13.98
C ALA A 86 12.88 4.71 14.42
N LEU A 87 11.71 4.73 15.06
CA LEU A 87 11.06 5.91 15.61
C LEU A 87 10.70 5.63 17.06
N ASP A 88 11.09 6.55 17.94
CA ASP A 88 10.71 6.53 19.35
C ASP A 88 9.43 7.35 19.58
N TRP A 89 8.36 6.69 19.98
CA TRP A 89 7.07 7.29 20.30
C TRP A 89 6.83 7.39 21.81
N SER A 90 7.84 7.16 22.65
CA SER A 90 7.70 7.13 24.11
C SER A 90 7.19 8.45 24.71
N GLN A 91 7.39 9.57 24.00
CA GLN A 91 7.05 10.92 24.45
C GLN A 91 5.85 11.52 23.70
N GLU A 92 5.37 10.91 22.65
CA GLU A 92 4.32 11.44 21.78
C GLU A 92 3.32 10.35 21.38
N ASP A 93 2.05 10.73 21.26
CA ASP A 93 1.07 9.91 20.57
C ASP A 93 1.30 10.01 19.05
N PRO A 94 1.65 8.91 18.36
CA PRO A 94 1.94 8.93 16.93
C PRO A 94 0.76 9.40 16.08
N ARG A 95 -0.48 9.20 16.54
CA ARG A 95 -1.69 9.65 15.82
C ARG A 95 -1.82 11.16 15.87
N SER A 96 -1.64 11.74 17.04
CA SER A 96 -1.69 13.20 17.23
C SER A 96 -0.61 13.89 16.42
N SER A 97 0.63 13.38 16.46
CA SER A 97 1.75 13.91 15.67
C SER A 97 1.53 13.79 14.17
N ALA A 98 0.97 12.67 13.70
CA ALA A 98 0.62 12.49 12.29
C ALA A 98 -0.47 13.47 11.84
N LEU A 99 -1.51 13.67 12.65
CA LEU A 99 -2.59 14.63 12.37
C LEU A 99 -2.07 16.07 12.31
N GLN A 100 -1.23 16.48 13.27
CA GLN A 100 -0.64 17.83 13.28
C GLN A 100 0.18 18.08 12.00
N ARG A 101 1.00 17.10 11.58
CA ARG A 101 1.77 17.21 10.33
C ARG A 101 0.84 17.31 9.11
N GLN A 102 -0.23 16.52 9.06
CA GLN A 102 -1.21 16.59 7.98
C GLN A 102 -1.92 17.95 7.93
N LEU A 103 -2.33 18.50 9.07
CA LEU A 103 -2.94 19.83 9.15
C LEU A 103 -1.96 20.93 8.71
N SER A 104 -0.68 20.82 9.05
CA SER A 104 0.36 21.75 8.57
C SER A 104 0.52 21.68 7.06
N GLU A 105 0.40 20.50 6.43
CA GLU A 105 0.43 20.38 4.97
C GLU A 105 -0.84 20.97 4.31
N VAL A 106 -2.01 20.89 4.99
CA VAL A 106 -3.25 21.55 4.55
C VAL A 106 -3.08 23.07 4.57
N ASP A 107 -2.52 23.64 5.65
CA ASP A 107 -2.26 25.08 5.77
C ASP A 107 -1.31 25.56 4.66
N ARG A 108 -0.24 24.83 4.36
CA ARG A 108 0.65 25.10 3.24
C ARG A 108 -0.09 25.11 1.89
N TRP A 109 -0.95 24.11 1.66
CA TRP A 109 -1.77 24.03 0.46
C TRP A 109 -2.69 25.24 0.32
N LEU A 110 -3.42 25.59 1.37
CA LEU A 110 -4.32 26.76 1.38
C LEU A 110 -3.58 28.10 1.16
N SER A 111 -2.32 28.17 1.58
CA SER A 111 -1.43 29.30 1.38
C SER A 111 -0.74 29.31 0.00
N GLY A 112 -1.07 28.39 -0.91
CA GLY A 112 -0.44 28.28 -2.23
C GLY A 112 1.02 27.82 -2.20
N GLN A 113 1.49 27.24 -1.10
CA GLN A 113 2.84 26.72 -0.95
C GLN A 113 2.93 25.26 -1.40
N ALA A 114 4.15 24.80 -1.68
CA ALA A 114 4.40 23.38 -1.94
C ALA A 114 4.04 22.53 -0.72
N HIS A 115 3.29 21.47 -0.93
CA HIS A 115 2.78 20.56 0.09
C HIS A 115 2.96 19.09 -0.28
N LYS A 116 2.81 18.19 0.70
CA LYS A 116 2.94 16.74 0.53
C LYS A 116 1.60 15.98 0.57
N LEU A 117 0.48 16.69 0.52
CA LEU A 117 -0.83 16.04 0.45
C LEU A 117 -0.97 15.23 -0.83
N ALA A 118 -1.73 14.17 -0.77
CA ALA A 118 -2.11 13.39 -1.95
C ALA A 118 -2.94 14.26 -2.92
N THR A 119 -2.65 14.15 -4.20
CA THR A 119 -3.44 14.77 -5.26
C THR A 119 -4.58 13.85 -5.70
N ALA A 120 -5.58 14.40 -6.37
CA ALA A 120 -6.65 13.61 -6.96
C ALA A 120 -6.12 12.65 -8.03
N GLN A 121 -5.10 13.04 -8.80
CA GLN A 121 -4.45 12.20 -9.79
C GLN A 121 -3.74 11.01 -9.15
N GLU A 122 -3.00 11.23 -8.07
CA GLU A 122 -2.37 10.12 -7.33
C GLU A 122 -3.42 9.17 -6.76
N ALA A 123 -4.52 9.70 -6.21
CA ALA A 123 -5.60 8.88 -5.69
C ALA A 123 -6.27 8.04 -6.79
N LEU A 124 -6.51 8.64 -7.97
CA LEU A 124 -7.08 7.95 -9.12
C LEU A 124 -6.15 6.83 -9.62
N ALA A 125 -4.86 7.11 -9.78
CA ALA A 125 -3.87 6.12 -10.22
C ALA A 125 -3.83 4.90 -9.28
N VAL A 126 -3.86 5.15 -7.97
CA VAL A 126 -3.94 4.07 -6.95
C VAL A 126 -5.24 3.29 -7.08
N GLN A 127 -6.39 3.97 -7.27
CA GLN A 127 -7.68 3.31 -7.43
C GLN A 127 -7.71 2.42 -8.68
N GLU A 128 -7.24 2.93 -9.82
CA GLU A 128 -7.15 2.16 -11.06
C GLU A 128 -6.27 0.90 -10.91
N LEU A 129 -5.15 1.03 -10.20
CA LEU A 129 -4.27 -0.09 -9.91
C LEU A 129 -4.94 -1.13 -9.00
N VAL A 130 -5.66 -0.69 -7.97
CA VAL A 130 -6.41 -1.57 -7.05
C VAL A 130 -7.52 -2.30 -7.81
N GLU A 131 -8.31 -1.59 -8.62
CA GLU A 131 -9.35 -2.21 -9.46
C GLU A 131 -8.76 -3.25 -10.41
N ALA A 132 -7.62 -2.93 -11.04
CA ALA A 132 -6.94 -3.89 -11.91
C ALA A 132 -6.48 -5.15 -11.16
N MET A 133 -5.99 -5.01 -9.92
CA MET A 133 -5.62 -6.15 -9.07
C MET A 133 -6.85 -6.99 -8.69
N LEU A 134 -7.96 -6.35 -8.34
CA LEU A 134 -9.19 -7.03 -7.93
C LEU A 134 -9.90 -7.76 -9.09
N VAL A 135 -9.74 -7.29 -10.31
CA VAL A 135 -10.27 -7.99 -11.49
C VAL A 135 -9.39 -9.18 -11.90
N GLY A 136 -8.14 -9.22 -11.47
CA GLY A 136 -7.15 -10.21 -11.82
C GLY A 136 -6.28 -9.83 -13.03
N HIS A 137 -5.46 -10.77 -13.52
CA HIS A 137 -4.51 -10.52 -14.61
C HIS A 137 -5.24 -10.03 -15.88
N PRO A 138 -4.71 -9.01 -16.59
CA PRO A 138 -5.33 -8.49 -17.82
C PRO A 138 -5.65 -9.55 -18.88
N LEU A 139 -4.86 -10.63 -18.97
CA LEU A 139 -5.11 -11.76 -19.85
C LEU A 139 -6.29 -12.63 -19.40
N ALA A 140 -6.64 -12.64 -18.12
CA ALA A 140 -7.81 -13.38 -17.63
C ALA A 140 -9.13 -12.73 -18.07
N LYS A 141 -9.17 -11.42 -18.28
CA LYS A 141 -10.34 -10.71 -18.83
C LYS A 141 -10.71 -11.18 -20.22
N SER A 142 -9.75 -11.65 -21.03
CA SER A 142 -10.00 -12.13 -22.39
C SER A 142 -10.59 -13.54 -22.45
N LEU A 143 -10.55 -14.27 -21.32
CA LEU A 143 -10.99 -15.67 -21.22
C LEU A 143 -12.31 -15.88 -20.52
N LEU A 144 -12.84 -14.87 -19.85
CA LEU A 144 -14.13 -14.96 -19.18
C LEU A 144 -15.08 -13.89 -19.77
N PRO A 145 -16.15 -14.27 -20.46
CA PRO A 145 -17.19 -13.33 -20.81
C PRO A 145 -17.85 -12.84 -19.51
N ILE A 146 -17.65 -11.57 -19.19
CA ILE A 146 -18.44 -10.92 -18.15
C ILE A 146 -19.84 -10.72 -18.72
N THR A 147 -20.74 -11.59 -18.33
CA THR A 147 -22.17 -11.36 -18.53
C THR A 147 -22.65 -10.59 -17.31
N PHE A 148 -23.00 -9.32 -17.51
CA PHE A 148 -23.71 -8.52 -16.53
C PHE A 148 -25.17 -8.96 -16.48
#